data_822adededfbdb4ec02396edf9581ff7b
#
_entry.id   822adededfbdb4ec02396edf9581ff7b
#
_cell.length_a   1.000
_cell.length_b   1.000
_cell.length_c   1.000
_cell.angle_alpha   90.00
_cell.angle_beta   90.00
_cell.angle_gamma   90.00
#
_symmetry.space_group_name_H-M   'P 1'
#
loop_
_entity.id
_entity.type
_entity.pdbx_description
1 polymer ?
#
loop_
_entity_poly.entity_id
_entity_poly.type
_entity_poly.pdbx_seq_one_letter_code
_entity_poly.pdbx_strand_id
1 'polypeptide(L)'
;RVALIAGLLSQASAFAAEPVKSSPQGKPVATVNGVVIPQAAYDLLAARAKAQGAQDSPQLAADLRGRLIQAELLNQAAKKKNLDRKPEVSLQLDMARQQIMASTYVAEYVQSHPITDAAAKAEYDRIVAQAGGKEYKSRHILVKEEKEALDIIERLKMGEKMEKLATLSLDPGSKDKGGELGWAVPGGFVEPFGKALATLTPGTYTQTPVQTQFGYHIIQLDEVRDLKAPSFEETKPQIIQRLQAQGVDQHIQELAKAAKIN
;
A
#
# COMPACT_ATOMS: atom_id res chain seq x y z
N ARG A 1 2.41 16.75 -12.99
CA ARG A 1 1.55 17.41 -11.98
C ARG A 1 0.27 16.62 -11.73
N VAL A 2 0.38 15.37 -11.22
CA VAL A 2 -0.77 14.51 -10.85
C VAL A 2 -0.50 13.82 -9.49
N ALA A 3 0.42 14.35 -8.68
CA ALA A 3 0.88 13.69 -7.44
C ALA A 3 0.07 14.03 -6.18
N LEU A 4 -1.12 14.67 -6.28
CA LEU A 4 -1.86 15.19 -5.11
C LEU A 4 -3.10 14.35 -4.71
N ILE A 5 -3.38 13.23 -5.38
CA ILE A 5 -4.59 12.41 -5.10
C ILE A 5 -4.26 11.13 -4.29
N ALA A 6 -2.99 10.75 -4.20
CA ALA A 6 -2.58 9.53 -3.48
C ALA A 6 -2.74 9.59 -1.94
N GLY A 7 -2.92 10.77 -1.38
CA GLY A 7 -3.03 10.96 0.08
C GLY A 7 -4.41 10.65 0.70
N LEU A 8 -5.46 10.50 -0.11
CA LEU A 8 -6.83 10.30 0.39
C LEU A 8 -7.25 8.83 0.50
N LEU A 9 -6.50 7.92 -0.09
CA LEU A 9 -6.83 6.48 -0.12
C LEU A 9 -6.28 5.66 1.05
N SER A 10 -5.35 6.21 1.85
CA SER A 10 -4.73 5.44 2.94
C SER A 10 -5.63 5.21 4.16
N GLN A 11 -6.82 5.78 4.21
CA GLN A 11 -7.81 5.54 5.29
C GLN A 11 -9.03 4.72 4.85
N ALA A 12 -9.11 4.28 3.60
CA ALA A 12 -10.24 3.49 3.09
C ALA A 12 -10.16 1.99 3.46
N SER A 13 -9.09 1.54 4.08
CA SER A 13 -8.86 0.11 4.36
C SER A 13 -9.70 -0.50 5.50
N ALA A 14 -10.67 0.21 6.08
CA ALA A 14 -11.41 -0.28 7.24
C ALA A 14 -12.94 -0.39 7.05
N PHE A 15 -13.47 -0.20 5.85
CA PHE A 15 -14.93 -0.22 5.67
C PHE A 15 -15.44 -1.12 4.54
N ALA A 16 -15.05 -2.39 4.57
CA ALA A 16 -15.91 -3.44 4.01
C ALA A 16 -16.92 -3.84 5.10
N ALA A 17 -17.76 -2.91 5.54
CA ALA A 17 -18.96 -3.26 6.27
C ALA A 17 -19.89 -3.96 5.27
N GLU A 18 -20.30 -5.21 5.58
CA GLU A 18 -21.35 -5.87 4.83
C GLU A 18 -22.53 -4.92 4.63
N PRO A 19 -23.19 -4.95 3.45
CA PRO A 19 -24.33 -4.08 3.20
C PRO A 19 -25.39 -4.34 4.27
N VAL A 20 -25.62 -3.36 5.12
CA VAL A 20 -26.72 -3.39 6.09
C VAL A 20 -27.99 -3.55 5.28
N LYS A 21 -28.57 -4.76 5.28
CA LYS A 21 -29.90 -4.99 4.70
C LYS A 21 -30.86 -4.08 5.43
N SER A 22 -31.14 -2.92 4.85
CA SER A 22 -32.15 -2.00 5.35
C SER A 22 -33.50 -2.69 5.27
N SER A 23 -34.01 -3.15 6.42
CA SER A 23 -35.41 -3.55 6.52
C SER A 23 -36.25 -2.26 6.47
N PRO A 24 -37.09 -2.04 5.46
CA PRO A 24 -37.83 -0.79 5.31
C PRO A 24 -38.95 -0.60 6.36
N GLN A 25 -39.14 -1.51 7.30
CA GLN A 25 -40.33 -1.54 8.22
C GLN A 25 -39.99 -1.94 9.65
N GLY A 26 -38.85 -1.55 10.20
CA GLY A 26 -38.63 -1.65 11.64
C GLY A 26 -39.38 -0.55 12.39
N LYS A 27 -39.85 -0.84 13.65
CA LYS A 27 -40.33 0.25 14.53
C LYS A 27 -39.25 1.32 14.66
N PRO A 28 -39.62 2.63 14.59
CA PRO A 28 -38.65 3.69 14.71
C PRO A 28 -37.92 3.62 16.06
N VAL A 29 -36.67 4.01 16.08
CA VAL A 29 -35.86 4.07 17.33
C VAL A 29 -36.48 5.05 18.30
N ALA A 30 -36.92 6.19 17.80
CA ALA A 30 -37.59 7.25 18.56
C ALA A 30 -38.30 8.22 17.59
N THR A 31 -39.17 9.06 18.15
CA THR A 31 -39.71 10.26 17.48
C THR A 31 -39.40 11.45 18.34
N VAL A 32 -38.78 12.50 17.76
CA VAL A 32 -38.37 13.72 18.47
C VAL A 32 -39.05 14.92 17.83
N ASN A 33 -39.98 15.54 18.53
CA ASN A 33 -40.77 16.66 18.02
C ASN A 33 -41.43 16.37 16.65
N GLY A 34 -41.97 15.18 16.47
CA GLY A 34 -42.58 14.74 15.21
C GLY A 34 -41.64 14.21 14.17
N VAL A 35 -40.30 14.33 14.35
CA VAL A 35 -39.31 13.78 13.43
C VAL A 35 -38.95 12.33 13.83
N VAL A 36 -39.14 11.41 12.90
CA VAL A 36 -38.87 9.98 13.11
C VAL A 36 -37.39 9.69 12.95
N ILE A 37 -36.77 9.02 13.93
CA ILE A 37 -35.44 8.45 13.83
C ILE A 37 -35.61 6.99 13.37
N PRO A 38 -35.18 6.66 12.13
CA PRO A 38 -35.39 5.34 11.56
C PRO A 38 -34.47 4.29 12.23
N GLN A 39 -34.93 3.03 12.27
CA GLN A 39 -34.14 1.91 12.76
C GLN A 39 -32.79 1.78 12.02
N ALA A 40 -32.77 2.03 10.70
CA ALA A 40 -31.56 1.99 9.90
C ALA A 40 -30.42 2.93 10.42
N ALA A 41 -30.77 4.06 11.04
CA ALA A 41 -29.76 4.94 11.66
C ALA A 41 -29.12 4.27 12.89
N TYR A 42 -29.90 3.55 13.67
CA TYR A 42 -29.40 2.76 14.81
C TYR A 42 -28.53 1.60 14.30
N ASP A 43 -29.00 0.84 13.31
CA ASP A 43 -28.29 -0.32 12.75
C ASP A 43 -26.91 0.09 12.19
N LEU A 44 -26.83 1.26 11.54
CA LEU A 44 -25.57 1.83 11.05
C LEU A 44 -24.61 2.14 12.21
N LEU A 45 -25.08 2.76 13.30
CA LEU A 45 -24.24 3.05 14.47
C LEU A 45 -23.81 1.77 15.19
N ALA A 46 -24.71 0.80 15.33
CA ALA A 46 -24.43 -0.48 15.93
C ALA A 46 -23.37 -1.27 15.14
N ALA A 47 -23.50 -1.31 13.80
CA ALA A 47 -22.50 -1.93 12.94
C ALA A 47 -21.12 -1.28 13.08
N ARG A 48 -21.06 0.07 13.15
CA ARG A 48 -19.80 0.78 13.40
C ARG A 48 -19.19 0.47 14.76
N ALA A 49 -20.01 0.42 15.80
CA ALA A 49 -19.55 0.06 17.14
C ALA A 49 -18.98 -1.36 17.19
N LYS A 50 -19.65 -2.32 16.56
CA LYS A 50 -19.17 -3.70 16.42
C LYS A 50 -17.84 -3.79 15.67
N ALA A 51 -17.70 -3.07 14.57
CA ALA A 51 -16.44 -3.01 13.82
C ALA A 51 -15.27 -2.43 14.65
N GLN A 52 -15.58 -1.64 15.70
CA GLN A 52 -14.62 -1.11 16.67
C GLN A 52 -14.42 -2.02 17.90
N GLY A 53 -14.99 -3.24 17.88
CA GLY A 53 -14.85 -4.22 18.96
C GLY A 53 -15.88 -4.13 20.08
N ALA A 54 -16.92 -3.29 19.94
CA ALA A 54 -17.98 -3.23 20.94
C ALA A 54 -18.85 -4.51 20.90
N GLN A 55 -19.16 -5.02 22.10
CA GLN A 55 -20.05 -6.17 22.25
C GLN A 55 -21.50 -5.71 22.44
N ASP A 56 -22.44 -6.50 21.91
CA ASP A 56 -23.86 -6.24 22.09
C ASP A 56 -24.23 -6.31 23.56
N SER A 57 -24.83 -5.25 24.05
CA SER A 57 -25.35 -5.19 25.42
C SER A 57 -26.55 -4.23 25.51
N PRO A 58 -27.45 -4.43 26.48
CA PRO A 58 -28.54 -3.50 26.73
C PRO A 58 -28.06 -2.05 26.97
N GLN A 59 -26.90 -1.90 27.60
CA GLN A 59 -26.28 -0.58 27.86
C GLN A 59 -25.85 0.07 26.53
N LEU A 60 -25.14 -0.66 25.66
CA LEU A 60 -24.75 -0.14 24.35
C LEU A 60 -25.98 0.28 23.53
N ALA A 61 -27.05 -0.54 23.55
CA ALA A 61 -28.29 -0.22 22.84
C ALA A 61 -28.93 1.08 23.36
N ALA A 62 -28.97 1.28 24.68
CA ALA A 62 -29.49 2.50 25.31
C ALA A 62 -28.63 3.70 24.95
N ASP A 63 -27.30 3.59 24.97
CA ASP A 63 -26.36 4.64 24.66
C ASP A 63 -26.46 5.08 23.18
N LEU A 64 -26.54 4.13 22.25
CA LEU A 64 -26.70 4.43 20.82
C LEU A 64 -28.02 5.13 20.54
N ARG A 65 -29.12 4.66 21.16
CA ARG A 65 -30.41 5.33 21.08
C ARG A 65 -30.36 6.75 21.64
N GLY A 66 -29.74 6.92 22.81
CA GLY A 66 -29.56 8.25 23.43
C GLY A 66 -28.78 9.21 22.55
N ARG A 67 -27.69 8.76 21.92
CA ARG A 67 -26.90 9.55 20.97
C ARG A 67 -27.72 10.01 19.77
N LEU A 68 -28.54 9.16 19.20
CA LEU A 68 -29.41 9.49 18.07
C LEU A 68 -30.44 10.57 18.45
N ILE A 69 -31.07 10.43 19.62
CA ILE A 69 -32.04 11.40 20.12
C ILE A 69 -31.36 12.77 20.36
N GLN A 70 -30.19 12.77 21.00
CA GLN A 70 -29.42 13.98 21.27
C GLN A 70 -28.99 14.67 19.96
N ALA A 71 -28.50 13.88 18.98
CA ALA A 71 -28.11 14.41 17.67
C ALA A 71 -29.30 15.09 16.97
N GLU A 72 -30.49 14.48 17.01
CA GLU A 72 -31.68 15.04 16.38
C GLU A 72 -32.16 16.33 17.11
N LEU A 73 -32.11 16.40 18.45
CA LEU A 73 -32.42 17.62 19.21
C LEU A 73 -31.49 18.78 18.82
N LEU A 74 -30.17 18.50 18.72
CA LEU A 74 -29.18 19.49 18.31
C LEU A 74 -29.35 19.92 16.84
N ASN A 75 -29.66 18.97 15.95
CA ASN A 75 -29.96 19.25 14.54
C ASN A 75 -31.16 20.18 14.39
N GLN A 76 -32.24 19.93 15.11
CA GLN A 76 -33.43 20.82 15.12
C GLN A 76 -33.10 22.21 15.65
N ALA A 77 -32.32 22.30 16.73
CA ALA A 77 -31.88 23.56 17.29
C ALA A 77 -30.98 24.35 16.30
N ALA A 78 -30.09 23.68 15.62
CA ALA A 78 -29.23 24.26 14.59
C ALA A 78 -30.06 24.80 13.41
N LYS A 79 -31.02 24.02 12.89
CA LYS A 79 -31.94 24.46 11.84
C LYS A 79 -32.77 25.65 12.21
N LYS A 80 -33.29 25.73 13.47
CA LYS A 80 -34.00 26.90 13.96
C LYS A 80 -33.15 28.17 13.93
N LYS A 81 -31.82 28.03 14.05
CA LYS A 81 -30.86 29.14 13.96
C LYS A 81 -30.32 29.35 12.52
N ASN A 82 -30.83 28.65 11.53
CA ASN A 82 -30.37 28.65 10.13
C ASN A 82 -28.85 28.39 10.00
N LEU A 83 -28.27 27.56 10.88
CA LEU A 83 -26.85 27.25 10.83
C LEU A 83 -26.47 26.44 9.60
N ASP A 84 -27.38 25.60 9.08
CA ASP A 84 -27.28 24.84 7.84
C ASP A 84 -27.16 25.71 6.59
N ARG A 85 -27.59 27.00 6.67
CA ARG A 85 -27.51 27.98 5.57
C ARG A 85 -26.26 28.85 5.60
N LYS A 86 -25.42 28.71 6.61
CA LYS A 86 -24.13 29.42 6.66
C LYS A 86 -23.24 28.88 5.55
N PRO A 87 -22.54 29.73 4.77
CA PRO A 87 -21.73 29.30 3.62
C PRO A 87 -20.70 28.23 3.99
N GLU A 88 -20.02 28.37 5.11
CA GLU A 88 -19.03 27.41 5.61
C GLU A 88 -19.65 26.04 5.96
N VAL A 89 -20.86 26.03 6.55
CA VAL A 89 -21.58 24.80 6.92
C VAL A 89 -22.12 24.11 5.67
N SER A 90 -22.72 24.86 4.74
CA SER A 90 -23.19 24.36 3.46
C SER A 90 -22.04 23.69 2.69
N LEU A 91 -20.88 24.34 2.58
CA LEU A 91 -19.70 23.77 1.93
C LEU A 91 -19.24 22.46 2.60
N GLN A 92 -19.21 22.41 3.94
CA GLN A 92 -18.85 21.17 4.65
C GLN A 92 -19.84 20.04 4.42
N LEU A 93 -21.14 20.33 4.36
CA LEU A 93 -22.17 19.35 4.05
C LEU A 93 -22.02 18.81 2.63
N ASP A 94 -21.74 19.69 1.65
CA ASP A 94 -21.52 19.29 0.27
C ASP A 94 -20.27 18.42 0.11
N MET A 95 -19.16 18.79 0.77
CA MET A 95 -17.93 17.99 0.79
C MET A 95 -18.16 16.61 1.44
N ALA A 96 -18.89 16.56 2.56
CA ALA A 96 -19.22 15.30 3.23
C ALA A 96 -20.07 14.41 2.33
N ARG A 97 -21.06 14.98 1.64
CA ARG A 97 -21.88 14.25 0.67
C ARG A 97 -21.06 13.71 -0.49
N GLN A 98 -20.17 14.52 -1.07
CA GLN A 98 -19.28 14.10 -2.15
C GLN A 98 -18.37 12.94 -1.70
N GLN A 99 -17.81 13.03 -0.50
CA GLN A 99 -16.96 11.97 0.06
C GLN A 99 -17.73 10.66 0.25
N ILE A 100 -18.95 10.72 0.77
CA ILE A 100 -19.81 9.52 0.93
C ILE A 100 -20.14 8.92 -0.44
N MET A 101 -20.53 9.74 -1.42
CA MET A 101 -20.84 9.27 -2.76
C MET A 101 -19.63 8.63 -3.43
N ALA A 102 -18.45 9.26 -3.36
CA ALA A 102 -17.23 8.74 -3.94
C ALA A 102 -16.82 7.39 -3.31
N SER A 103 -16.83 7.30 -1.98
CA SER A 103 -16.48 6.05 -1.29
C SER A 103 -17.49 4.92 -1.58
N THR A 104 -18.78 5.25 -1.66
CA THR A 104 -19.83 4.28 -2.02
C THR A 104 -19.66 3.78 -3.44
N TYR A 105 -19.37 4.69 -4.38
CA TYR A 105 -19.12 4.32 -5.78
C TYR A 105 -17.91 3.40 -5.92
N VAL A 106 -16.81 3.69 -5.24
CA VAL A 106 -15.61 2.83 -5.24
C VAL A 106 -15.93 1.44 -4.65
N ALA A 107 -16.68 1.39 -3.55
CA ALA A 107 -17.07 0.12 -2.94
C ALA A 107 -17.94 -0.74 -3.89
N GLU A 108 -18.90 -0.12 -4.57
CA GLU A 108 -19.74 -0.78 -5.59
C GLU A 108 -18.91 -1.25 -6.79
N TYR A 109 -17.96 -0.43 -7.26
CA TYR A 109 -17.05 -0.81 -8.34
C TYR A 109 -16.23 -2.05 -7.97
N VAL A 110 -15.63 -2.09 -6.79
CA VAL A 110 -14.85 -3.24 -6.31
C VAL A 110 -15.73 -4.48 -6.18
N GLN A 111 -16.95 -4.34 -5.69
CA GLN A 111 -17.89 -5.46 -5.56
C GLN A 111 -18.34 -6.01 -6.91
N SER A 112 -18.56 -5.13 -7.91
CA SER A 112 -18.98 -5.53 -9.25
C SER A 112 -17.84 -6.01 -10.15
N HIS A 113 -16.58 -5.75 -9.76
CA HIS A 113 -15.38 -6.18 -10.46
C HIS A 113 -14.47 -7.03 -9.55
N PRO A 114 -14.94 -8.21 -9.13
CA PRO A 114 -14.17 -9.07 -8.22
C PRO A 114 -12.89 -9.58 -8.92
N ILE A 115 -11.79 -9.57 -8.19
CA ILE A 115 -10.55 -10.19 -8.67
C ILE A 115 -10.70 -11.71 -8.55
N THR A 116 -10.57 -12.39 -9.69
CA THR A 116 -10.65 -13.85 -9.73
C THR A 116 -9.38 -14.50 -9.18
N ASP A 117 -9.48 -15.72 -8.68
CA ASP A 117 -8.32 -16.51 -8.23
C ASP A 117 -7.30 -16.72 -9.35
N ALA A 118 -7.77 -16.86 -10.58
CA ALA A 118 -6.91 -16.97 -11.75
C ALA A 118 -6.08 -15.69 -11.99
N ALA A 119 -6.70 -14.50 -11.86
CA ALA A 119 -6.01 -13.23 -11.99
C ALA A 119 -4.99 -13.02 -10.86
N ALA A 120 -5.37 -13.36 -9.63
CA ALA A 120 -4.46 -13.28 -8.49
C ALA A 120 -3.27 -14.25 -8.64
N LYS A 121 -3.51 -15.47 -9.14
CA LYS A 121 -2.45 -16.45 -9.38
C LYS A 121 -1.51 -16.01 -10.51
N ALA A 122 -2.04 -15.49 -11.60
CA ALA A 122 -1.22 -14.97 -12.70
C ALA A 122 -0.31 -13.83 -12.24
N GLU A 123 -0.81 -12.93 -11.37
CA GLU A 123 0.00 -11.86 -10.81
C GLU A 123 1.07 -12.38 -9.84
N TYR A 124 0.74 -13.38 -9.01
CA TYR A 124 1.71 -14.07 -8.17
C TYR A 124 2.83 -14.67 -9.02
N ASP A 125 2.49 -15.43 -10.07
CA ASP A 125 3.47 -16.08 -10.95
C ASP A 125 4.35 -15.04 -11.65
N ARG A 126 3.77 -13.91 -12.06
CA ARG A 126 4.52 -12.80 -12.65
C ARG A 126 5.53 -12.21 -11.66
N ILE A 127 5.15 -12.02 -10.39
CA ILE A 127 6.03 -11.49 -9.35
C ILE A 127 7.18 -12.47 -9.08
N VAL A 128 6.86 -13.76 -8.92
CA VAL A 128 7.87 -14.81 -8.68
C VAL A 128 8.83 -14.93 -9.86
N ALA A 129 8.31 -14.88 -11.10
CA ALA A 129 9.14 -14.91 -12.31
C ALA A 129 10.06 -13.69 -12.42
N GLN A 130 9.55 -12.48 -12.09
CA GLN A 130 10.36 -11.25 -12.09
C GLN A 130 11.43 -11.25 -10.99
N ALA A 131 11.20 -11.91 -9.87
CA ALA A 131 12.20 -12.12 -8.84
C ALA A 131 13.35 -13.05 -9.29
N GLY A 132 13.22 -13.68 -10.47
CA GLY A 132 14.28 -14.50 -11.08
C GLY A 132 14.43 -15.89 -10.48
N GLY A 133 13.56 -16.30 -9.57
CA GLY A 133 13.55 -17.63 -8.94
C GLY A 133 14.79 -17.96 -8.08
N LYS A 134 15.75 -17.03 -7.96
CA LYS A 134 17.00 -17.20 -7.20
C LYS A 134 17.33 -15.98 -6.36
N GLU A 135 17.91 -16.23 -5.21
CA GLU A 135 18.56 -15.22 -4.38
C GLU A 135 20.08 -15.38 -4.48
N TYR A 136 20.75 -14.26 -4.43
CA TYR A 136 22.18 -14.11 -4.56
C TYR A 136 22.72 -13.50 -3.26
N LYS A 137 23.67 -14.19 -2.64
CA LYS A 137 24.44 -13.63 -1.53
C LYS A 137 25.66 -12.95 -2.14
N SER A 138 25.73 -11.65 -1.97
CA SER A 138 26.74 -10.84 -2.63
C SER A 138 27.41 -9.87 -1.65
N ARG A 139 28.54 -9.39 -2.08
CA ARG A 139 29.24 -8.26 -1.48
C ARG A 139 29.69 -7.28 -2.55
N HIS A 140 29.93 -6.05 -2.16
CA HIS A 140 30.41 -5.04 -3.07
C HIS A 140 31.37 -4.04 -2.43
N ILE A 141 32.07 -3.32 -3.30
CA ILE A 141 32.84 -2.11 -2.95
C ILE A 141 32.35 -0.99 -3.87
N LEU A 142 31.94 0.12 -3.28
CA LEU A 142 31.54 1.33 -4.00
C LEU A 142 32.63 2.38 -3.88
N VAL A 143 33.05 2.95 -5.01
CA VAL A 143 34.01 4.06 -5.06
C VAL A 143 33.50 5.14 -6.00
N LYS A 144 34.10 6.34 -5.91
CA LYS A 144 33.64 7.47 -6.69
C LYS A 144 34.18 7.46 -8.12
N GLU A 145 35.43 7.09 -8.28
CA GLU A 145 36.14 7.18 -9.55
C GLU A 145 36.37 5.78 -10.15
N GLU A 146 36.28 5.69 -11.48
CA GLU A 146 36.53 4.44 -12.20
C GLU A 146 37.95 3.90 -11.98
N LYS A 147 38.95 4.80 -11.90
CA LYS A 147 40.32 4.43 -11.62
C LYS A 147 40.50 3.73 -10.29
N GLU A 148 39.81 4.18 -9.25
CA GLU A 148 39.83 3.54 -7.93
C GLU A 148 39.26 2.13 -8.01
N ALA A 149 38.17 1.93 -8.78
CA ALA A 149 37.57 0.63 -8.98
C ALA A 149 38.51 -0.33 -9.74
N LEU A 150 39.21 0.18 -10.76
CA LEU A 150 40.22 -0.62 -11.50
C LEU A 150 41.40 -1.00 -10.60
N ASP A 151 41.90 -0.11 -9.78
CA ASP A 151 42.98 -0.40 -8.81
C ASP A 151 42.55 -1.50 -7.82
N ILE A 152 41.30 -1.48 -7.34
CA ILE A 152 40.74 -2.52 -6.48
C ILE A 152 40.65 -3.87 -7.22
N ILE A 153 40.21 -3.88 -8.47
CA ILE A 153 40.17 -5.10 -9.29
C ILE A 153 41.57 -5.69 -9.47
N GLU A 154 42.59 -4.89 -9.70
CA GLU A 154 43.97 -5.36 -9.81
C GLU A 154 44.47 -5.96 -8.47
N ARG A 155 44.13 -5.38 -7.33
CA ARG A 155 44.47 -5.93 -6.02
C ARG A 155 43.76 -7.25 -5.75
N LEU A 156 42.49 -7.38 -6.17
CA LEU A 156 41.76 -8.66 -6.11
C LEU A 156 42.45 -9.73 -6.98
N LYS A 157 42.93 -9.37 -8.18
CA LYS A 157 43.72 -10.29 -9.04
C LYS A 157 45.02 -10.72 -8.41
N MET A 158 45.65 -9.85 -7.60
CA MET A 158 46.86 -10.19 -6.82
C MET A 158 46.56 -11.05 -5.58
N GLY A 159 45.29 -11.41 -5.34
CA GLY A 159 44.88 -12.29 -4.24
C GLY A 159 44.49 -11.58 -2.95
N GLU A 160 44.38 -10.25 -2.94
CA GLU A 160 43.79 -9.58 -1.78
C GLU A 160 42.32 -9.95 -1.68
N LYS A 161 41.80 -10.05 -0.46
CA LYS A 161 40.42 -10.45 -0.22
C LYS A 161 39.47 -9.26 -0.30
N MET A 162 38.29 -9.47 -0.89
CA MET A 162 37.23 -8.47 -0.99
C MET A 162 36.88 -7.87 0.38
N GLU A 163 36.83 -8.69 1.44
CA GLU A 163 36.54 -8.25 2.80
C GLU A 163 37.51 -7.20 3.33
N LYS A 164 38.81 -7.33 2.98
CA LYS A 164 39.83 -6.33 3.35
C LYS A 164 39.65 -5.03 2.57
N LEU A 165 39.41 -5.15 1.27
CA LEU A 165 39.27 -4.01 0.38
C LEU A 165 37.95 -3.25 0.59
N ALA A 166 36.94 -3.91 1.19
CA ALA A 166 35.65 -3.28 1.50
C ALA A 166 35.76 -2.08 2.45
N THR A 167 36.83 -2.00 3.24
CA THR A 167 37.11 -0.81 4.08
C THR A 167 37.30 0.47 3.28
N LEU A 168 37.63 0.36 1.98
CA LEU A 168 37.76 1.47 1.04
C LEU A 168 36.40 1.92 0.46
N SER A 169 35.34 1.14 0.71
CA SER A 169 34.01 1.41 0.17
C SER A 169 33.42 2.69 0.72
N LEU A 170 32.72 3.43 -0.14
CA LEU A 170 31.89 4.58 0.24
C LEU A 170 30.51 4.14 0.77
N ASP A 171 30.14 2.86 0.68
CA ASP A 171 28.89 2.37 1.22
C ASP A 171 28.97 2.11 2.74
N PRO A 172 28.38 2.97 3.58
CA PRO A 172 28.44 2.82 5.03
C PRO A 172 27.66 1.60 5.54
N GLY A 173 26.75 1.05 4.74
CA GLY A 173 25.92 -0.10 5.12
C GLY A 173 26.68 -1.42 5.13
N SER A 174 27.70 -1.56 4.28
CA SER A 174 28.41 -2.83 4.06
C SER A 174 29.91 -2.78 4.31
N LYS A 175 30.57 -1.59 4.24
CA LYS A 175 32.04 -1.49 4.33
C LYS A 175 32.64 -2.15 5.57
N ASP A 176 31.99 -1.98 6.73
CA ASP A 176 32.47 -2.51 8.01
C ASP A 176 32.10 -4.00 8.21
N LYS A 177 31.34 -4.55 7.25
CA LYS A 177 30.92 -5.96 7.19
C LYS A 177 31.62 -6.70 6.03
N GLY A 178 32.77 -6.24 5.59
CA GLY A 178 33.49 -6.83 4.46
C GLY A 178 32.76 -6.71 3.12
N GLY A 179 31.93 -5.66 2.95
CA GLY A 179 31.15 -5.41 1.76
C GLY A 179 29.87 -6.23 1.63
N GLU A 180 29.51 -7.03 2.64
CA GLU A 180 28.37 -7.98 2.56
C GLU A 180 27.02 -7.26 2.44
N LEU A 181 26.23 -7.68 1.45
CA LEU A 181 24.87 -7.20 1.18
C LEU A 181 23.79 -8.22 1.61
N GLY A 182 24.22 -9.45 1.98
CA GLY A 182 23.31 -10.53 2.33
C GLY A 182 22.62 -11.15 1.11
N TRP A 183 21.49 -11.83 1.36
CA TRP A 183 20.69 -12.48 0.33
C TRP A 183 19.70 -11.50 -0.27
N ALA A 184 19.72 -11.35 -1.60
CA ALA A 184 18.78 -10.52 -2.33
C ALA A 184 18.55 -11.05 -3.75
N VAL A 185 17.42 -10.65 -4.35
CA VAL A 185 17.16 -10.90 -5.77
C VAL A 185 17.81 -9.79 -6.61
N PRO A 186 18.29 -10.07 -7.84
CA PRO A 186 18.92 -9.06 -8.70
C PRO A 186 18.05 -7.81 -8.93
N GLY A 187 16.73 -7.98 -9.03
CA GLY A 187 15.78 -6.88 -9.19
C GLY A 187 15.63 -5.96 -7.96
N GLY A 188 16.21 -6.30 -6.82
CA GLY A 188 16.27 -5.43 -5.63
C GLY A 188 17.35 -4.37 -5.69
N PHE A 189 18.26 -4.47 -6.66
CA PHE A 189 19.33 -3.50 -6.91
C PHE A 189 19.00 -2.58 -8.08
N VAL A 190 19.75 -1.49 -8.22
CA VAL A 190 19.70 -0.67 -9.45
C VAL A 190 20.09 -1.52 -10.66
N GLU A 191 19.47 -1.25 -11.80
CA GLU A 191 19.50 -2.13 -12.98
C GLU A 191 20.92 -2.54 -13.42
N PRO A 192 21.95 -1.66 -13.53
CA PRO A 192 23.28 -2.08 -13.92
C PRO A 192 23.92 -3.06 -12.93
N PHE A 193 23.71 -2.85 -11.62
CA PHE A 193 24.22 -3.72 -10.58
C PHE A 193 23.56 -5.11 -10.64
N GLY A 194 22.22 -5.15 -10.69
CA GLY A 194 21.47 -6.40 -10.74
C GLY A 194 21.80 -7.24 -12.00
N LYS A 195 21.96 -6.60 -13.16
CA LYS A 195 22.39 -7.27 -14.38
C LYS A 195 23.79 -7.87 -14.23
N ALA A 196 24.74 -7.12 -13.72
CA ALA A 196 26.11 -7.62 -13.51
C ALA A 196 26.13 -8.79 -12.51
N LEU A 197 25.42 -8.66 -11.38
CA LEU A 197 25.33 -9.72 -10.37
C LEU A 197 24.77 -11.02 -10.95
N ALA A 198 23.73 -10.93 -11.78
CA ALA A 198 23.09 -12.11 -12.39
C ALA A 198 23.99 -12.88 -13.39
N THR A 199 25.06 -12.26 -13.92
CA THR A 199 26.02 -12.90 -14.83
C THR A 199 27.18 -13.58 -14.12
N LEU A 200 27.37 -13.31 -12.81
CA LEU A 200 28.46 -13.90 -12.04
C LEU A 200 28.18 -15.36 -11.68
N THR A 201 29.26 -16.12 -11.54
CA THR A 201 29.23 -17.45 -10.91
C THR A 201 29.69 -17.36 -9.46
N PRO A 202 29.17 -18.21 -8.54
CA PRO A 202 29.62 -18.20 -7.16
C PRO A 202 31.15 -18.24 -7.02
N GLY A 203 31.67 -17.39 -6.12
CA GLY A 203 33.10 -17.22 -5.88
C GLY A 203 33.81 -16.26 -6.86
N THR A 204 33.10 -15.67 -7.83
CA THR A 204 33.70 -14.72 -8.78
C THR A 204 33.25 -13.27 -8.52
N TYR A 205 33.99 -12.32 -9.06
CA TYR A 205 33.69 -10.90 -8.99
C TYR A 205 33.74 -10.24 -10.37
N THR A 206 33.18 -9.04 -10.52
CA THR A 206 33.18 -8.28 -11.78
C THR A 206 34.58 -7.91 -12.19
N GLN A 207 34.96 -8.22 -13.45
CA GLN A 207 36.28 -7.93 -14.00
C GLN A 207 36.40 -6.49 -14.52
N THR A 208 35.30 -5.78 -14.61
CA THR A 208 35.19 -4.38 -14.97
C THR A 208 34.30 -3.64 -13.97
N PRO A 209 34.56 -2.36 -13.68
CA PRO A 209 33.72 -1.57 -12.82
C PRO A 209 32.29 -1.48 -13.35
N VAL A 210 31.31 -1.58 -12.47
CA VAL A 210 29.88 -1.42 -12.79
C VAL A 210 29.43 -0.03 -12.41
N GLN A 211 29.17 0.81 -13.41
CA GLN A 211 28.74 2.19 -13.19
C GLN A 211 27.25 2.26 -12.81
N THR A 212 26.93 3.04 -11.78
CA THR A 212 25.56 3.39 -11.39
C THR A 212 25.48 4.88 -11.05
N GLN A 213 24.30 5.36 -10.67
CA GLN A 213 24.14 6.74 -10.18
C GLN A 213 24.90 7.04 -8.87
N PHE A 214 25.35 6.02 -8.15
CA PHE A 214 26.07 6.15 -6.88
C PHE A 214 27.58 6.16 -7.04
N GLY A 215 28.11 5.76 -8.19
CA GLY A 215 29.52 5.61 -8.47
C GLY A 215 29.83 4.29 -9.18
N TYR A 216 31.02 3.77 -8.95
CA TYR A 216 31.53 2.53 -9.53
C TYR A 216 31.58 1.42 -8.51
N HIS A 217 30.99 0.27 -8.86
CA HIS A 217 30.91 -0.91 -8.01
C HIS A 217 31.80 -2.03 -8.51
N ILE A 218 32.44 -2.71 -7.58
CA ILE A 218 33.02 -4.04 -7.76
C ILE A 218 32.12 -5.00 -7.01
N ILE A 219 31.56 -5.99 -7.69
CA ILE A 219 30.55 -6.90 -7.15
C ILE A 219 31.14 -8.31 -7.12
N GLN A 220 31.03 -8.98 -5.98
CA GLN A 220 31.35 -10.40 -5.84
C GLN A 220 30.08 -11.17 -5.51
N LEU A 221 29.91 -12.30 -6.19
CA LEU A 221 28.87 -13.27 -5.87
C LEU A 221 29.48 -14.37 -4.97
N ASP A 222 28.96 -14.50 -3.75
CA ASP A 222 29.41 -15.53 -2.84
C ASP A 222 28.66 -16.84 -3.03
N GLU A 223 27.31 -16.78 -3.02
CA GLU A 223 26.44 -17.95 -3.10
C GLU A 223 25.16 -17.63 -3.89
N VAL A 224 24.54 -18.68 -4.43
CA VAL A 224 23.21 -18.63 -5.08
C VAL A 224 22.33 -19.72 -4.46
N ARG A 225 21.07 -19.38 -4.19
CA ARG A 225 20.07 -20.35 -3.77
C ARG A 225 18.73 -20.11 -4.47
N ASP A 226 17.88 -21.11 -4.47
CA ASP A 226 16.51 -20.91 -4.96
C ASP A 226 15.74 -19.98 -4.04
N LEU A 227 15.02 -19.03 -4.64
CA LEU A 227 14.17 -18.10 -3.92
C LEU A 227 13.03 -18.86 -3.26
N LYS A 228 12.97 -18.83 -1.94
CA LYS A 228 11.82 -19.31 -1.19
C LYS A 228 10.76 -18.23 -1.16
N ALA A 229 10.04 -18.06 -2.28
CA ALA A 229 8.90 -17.16 -2.29
C ALA A 229 7.84 -17.66 -1.29
N PRO A 230 7.16 -16.76 -0.55
CA PRO A 230 5.98 -17.13 0.22
C PRO A 230 4.95 -17.80 -0.70
N SER A 231 4.17 -18.73 -0.18
CA SER A 231 3.17 -19.44 -0.99
C SER A 231 2.11 -18.49 -1.55
N PHE A 232 1.43 -18.92 -2.63
CA PHE A 232 0.32 -18.17 -3.19
C PHE A 232 -0.76 -17.90 -2.14
N GLU A 233 -1.12 -18.90 -1.35
CA GLU A 233 -2.17 -18.79 -0.33
C GLU A 233 -1.83 -17.74 0.75
N GLU A 234 -0.56 -17.64 1.16
CA GLU A 234 -0.12 -16.64 2.13
C GLU A 234 -0.16 -15.21 1.56
N THR A 235 0.10 -15.05 0.27
CA THR A 235 0.21 -13.73 -0.39
C THR A 235 -1.07 -13.30 -1.11
N LYS A 236 -1.99 -14.23 -1.38
CA LYS A 236 -3.24 -14.02 -2.12
C LYS A 236 -4.05 -12.82 -1.63
N PRO A 237 -4.30 -12.62 -0.32
CA PRO A 237 -5.07 -11.46 0.14
C PRO A 237 -4.43 -10.12 -0.24
N GLN A 238 -3.11 -10.02 -0.12
CA GLN A 238 -2.36 -8.81 -0.46
C GLN A 238 -2.36 -8.55 -1.97
N ILE A 239 -2.23 -9.61 -2.77
CA ILE A 239 -2.29 -9.52 -4.24
C ILE A 239 -3.67 -9.05 -4.69
N ILE A 240 -4.74 -9.61 -4.14
CA ILE A 240 -6.12 -9.20 -4.44
C ILE A 240 -6.31 -7.72 -4.09
N GLN A 241 -5.92 -7.28 -2.91
CA GLN A 241 -6.02 -5.88 -2.48
C GLN A 241 -5.27 -4.94 -3.44
N ARG A 242 -4.06 -5.32 -3.87
CA ARG A 242 -3.28 -4.53 -4.83
C ARG A 242 -3.96 -4.44 -6.19
N LEU A 243 -4.46 -5.56 -6.72
CA LEU A 243 -5.16 -5.58 -8.01
C LEU A 243 -6.46 -4.78 -7.97
N GLN A 244 -7.20 -4.83 -6.85
CA GLN A 244 -8.38 -3.99 -6.64
C GLN A 244 -8.02 -2.51 -6.66
N ALA A 245 -6.98 -2.10 -5.94
CA ALA A 245 -6.51 -0.72 -5.95
C ALA A 245 -6.10 -0.25 -7.35
N GLN A 246 -5.36 -1.08 -8.09
CA GLN A 246 -4.98 -0.79 -9.48
C GLN A 246 -6.21 -0.66 -10.40
N GLY A 247 -7.20 -1.53 -10.25
CA GLY A 247 -8.44 -1.46 -11.02
C GLY A 247 -9.21 -0.17 -10.75
N VAL A 248 -9.30 0.25 -9.49
CA VAL A 248 -9.92 1.53 -9.10
C VAL A 248 -9.16 2.71 -9.69
N ASP A 249 -7.83 2.73 -9.61
CA ASP A 249 -7.01 3.80 -10.17
C ASP A 249 -7.16 3.91 -11.69
N GLN A 250 -7.19 2.78 -12.40
CA GLN A 250 -7.44 2.75 -13.85
C GLN A 250 -8.81 3.31 -14.18
N HIS A 251 -9.84 2.91 -13.44
CA HIS A 251 -11.19 3.40 -13.65
C HIS A 251 -11.31 4.92 -13.40
N ILE A 252 -10.66 5.44 -12.34
CA ILE A 252 -10.60 6.89 -12.09
C ILE A 252 -9.92 7.62 -13.25
N GLN A 253 -8.84 7.06 -13.82
CA GLN A 253 -8.17 7.64 -14.98
C GLN A 253 -9.05 7.65 -16.22
N GLU A 254 -9.87 6.62 -16.44
CA GLU A 254 -10.85 6.58 -17.54
C GLU A 254 -11.92 7.66 -17.36
N LEU A 255 -12.47 7.80 -16.15
CA LEU A 255 -13.40 8.87 -15.83
C LEU A 255 -12.78 10.26 -16.06
N ALA A 256 -11.53 10.44 -15.65
CA ALA A 256 -10.81 11.70 -15.86
C ALA A 256 -10.57 12.03 -17.32
N LYS A 257 -10.26 11.01 -18.16
CA LYS A 257 -10.10 11.21 -19.62
C LYS A 257 -11.41 11.63 -20.31
N ALA A 258 -12.54 11.14 -19.81
CA ALA A 258 -13.87 11.49 -20.35
C ALA A 258 -14.38 12.85 -19.85
N ALA A 259 -13.79 13.39 -18.78
CA ALA A 259 -14.21 14.64 -18.16
C ALA A 259 -13.64 15.87 -18.88
N LYS A 260 -14.41 16.96 -18.91
CA LYS A 260 -13.90 18.28 -19.29
C LYS A 260 -13.35 18.96 -18.02
N ILE A 261 -12.04 18.99 -17.90
CA ILE A 261 -11.34 19.64 -16.78
C ILE A 261 -10.69 20.90 -17.35
N ASN A 262 -11.15 22.06 -16.90
CA ASN A 262 -10.64 23.38 -17.33
C ASN A 262 -9.60 23.91 -16.34
#